data_c91e32065b2a13d1016c27c8c3468229
#
_entry.id   c91e32065b2a13d1016c27c8c3468229
#
_cell.length_a   1.000
_cell.length_b   1.000
_cell.length_c   1.000
_cell.angle_alpha   90.00
_cell.angle_beta   90.00
_cell.angle_gamma   90.00
#
_symmetry.space_group_name_H-M   'P 1'
#
loop_
_entity.id
_entity.type
_entity.pdbx_description
1 polymer ?
#
loop_
_entity_poly.entity_id
_entity_poly.type
_entity_poly.pdbx_seq_one_letter_code
_entity_poly.pdbx_strand_id
1 'polypeptide(L)'
;SLVGDVLQQIQDMMQEHFDKERVEADGDTAVDLETGDYSEDEAVSKMIIHALYEQRDSALLLLTRSQGSSLEGAVDELIRVVTIHYRMLADAMTEKLGMEPLEESFVHWISHMQIDTFIYMITHIEKEEEALRYIQQATHYMVNGWYGMFRSLGNDRT
;
A
#
# COMPACT_ATOMS: atom_id res chain seq x y z
N SER A 1 8.25 -9.88 -20.58
CA SER A 1 6.82 -10.05 -20.87
C SER A 1 6.06 -8.77 -20.55
N LEU A 2 4.95 -8.51 -21.21
CA LEU A 2 4.10 -7.31 -20.98
C LEU A 2 3.71 -7.18 -19.50
N VAL A 3 3.47 -8.29 -18.83
CA VAL A 3 3.10 -8.28 -17.39
C VAL A 3 4.31 -8.00 -16.51
N GLY A 4 5.49 -8.55 -16.83
CA GLY A 4 6.71 -8.21 -16.14
C GLY A 4 7.01 -6.71 -16.23
N ASP A 5 6.75 -6.10 -17.39
CA ASP A 5 6.95 -4.68 -17.61
C ASP A 5 5.94 -3.84 -16.81
N VAL A 6 4.68 -4.27 -16.72
CA VAL A 6 3.67 -3.59 -15.89
C VAL A 6 4.00 -3.69 -14.41
N LEU A 7 4.40 -4.87 -13.93
CA LEU A 7 4.81 -5.05 -12.53
C LEU A 7 6.03 -4.17 -12.19
N GLN A 8 7.01 -4.09 -13.10
CA GLN A 8 8.17 -3.23 -12.90
C GLN A 8 7.76 -1.74 -12.85
N GLN A 9 6.85 -1.32 -13.72
CA GLN A 9 6.32 0.04 -13.72
C GLN A 9 5.62 0.36 -12.40
N ILE A 10 4.80 -0.56 -11.90
CA ILE A 10 4.11 -0.41 -10.61
C ILE A 10 5.13 -0.30 -9.49
N GLN A 11 6.14 -1.17 -9.48
CA GLN A 11 7.19 -1.16 -8.46
C GLN A 11 7.95 0.16 -8.48
N ASP A 12 8.28 0.69 -9.65
CA ASP A 12 8.97 1.97 -9.80
C ASP A 12 8.12 3.14 -9.28
N MET A 13 6.84 3.17 -9.61
CA MET A 13 5.89 4.19 -9.10
C MET A 13 5.74 4.13 -7.58
N MET A 14 5.64 2.93 -7.02
CA MET A 14 5.57 2.72 -5.57
C MET A 14 6.86 3.18 -4.90
N GLN A 15 8.01 2.84 -5.45
CA GLN A 15 9.30 3.21 -4.87
C GLN A 15 9.50 4.74 -4.87
N GLU A 16 9.12 5.41 -5.93
CA GLU A 16 9.18 6.88 -6.01
C GLU A 16 8.29 7.53 -4.94
N HIS A 17 7.07 7.04 -4.79
CA HIS A 17 6.13 7.50 -3.76
C HIS A 17 6.67 7.24 -2.35
N PHE A 18 7.23 6.06 -2.11
CA PHE A 18 7.80 5.68 -0.82
C PHE A 18 9.03 6.51 -0.45
N ASP A 19 9.88 6.82 -1.42
CA ASP A 19 11.05 7.67 -1.20
C ASP A 19 10.63 9.08 -0.77
N LYS A 20 9.57 9.60 -1.37
CA LYS A 20 8.97 10.89 -1.00
C LYS A 20 8.39 10.88 0.40
N GLU A 21 7.62 9.85 0.75
CA GLU A 21 7.06 9.70 2.10
C GLU A 21 8.15 9.53 3.15
N ARG A 22 9.25 8.86 2.83
CA ARG A 22 10.40 8.73 3.73
C ARG A 22 11.02 10.09 4.04
N VAL A 23 11.21 10.95 3.04
CA VAL A 23 11.73 12.30 3.25
C VAL A 23 10.80 13.12 4.14
N GLU A 24 9.50 13.01 3.95
CA GLU A 24 8.49 13.66 4.77
C GLU A 24 8.48 13.11 6.20
N ALA A 25 8.62 11.79 6.37
CA ALA A 25 8.65 11.15 7.68
C ALA A 25 9.89 11.51 8.50
N ASP A 26 11.03 11.73 7.85
CA ASP A 26 12.28 12.16 8.49
C ASP A 26 12.24 13.65 8.90
N GLY A 27 11.23 14.39 8.46
CA GLY A 27 11.02 15.78 8.84
C GLY A 27 10.65 15.94 10.32
N ASP A 28 11.01 17.09 10.88
CA ASP A 28 10.86 17.40 12.32
C ASP A 28 9.47 17.98 12.63
N THR A 29 8.47 17.70 11.80
CA THR A 29 7.09 18.17 11.98
C THR A 29 6.32 17.32 12.97
N ALA A 30 5.51 17.96 13.81
CA ALA A 30 4.58 17.26 14.69
C ALA A 30 3.60 16.39 13.88
N VAL A 31 3.33 15.20 14.39
CA VAL A 31 2.38 14.27 13.75
C VAL A 31 0.96 14.82 13.92
N ASP A 32 0.29 15.09 12.80
CA ASP A 32 -1.12 15.41 12.80
C ASP A 32 -1.93 14.13 12.59
N LEU A 33 -2.62 13.70 13.65
CA LEU A 33 -3.45 12.50 13.63
C LEU A 33 -4.89 12.77 13.17
N GLU A 34 -5.24 14.03 12.93
CA GLU A 34 -6.62 14.44 12.65
C GLU A 34 -6.89 14.62 11.16
N THR A 35 -5.87 15.01 10.39
CA THR A 35 -6.05 15.29 8.97
C THR A 35 -5.49 14.18 8.09
N GLY A 36 -6.34 13.62 7.23
CA GLY A 36 -5.89 12.79 6.13
C GLY A 36 -5.94 13.58 4.83
N ASP A 37 -4.81 14.08 4.36
CA ASP A 37 -4.70 14.48 2.96
C ASP A 37 -4.35 13.24 2.15
N TYR A 38 -5.35 12.68 1.44
CA TYR A 38 -5.22 11.48 0.64
C TYR A 38 -4.88 11.76 -0.82
N SER A 39 -4.68 13.02 -1.21
CA SER A 39 -4.57 13.41 -2.60
C SER A 39 -3.39 12.77 -3.33
N GLU A 40 -2.25 12.62 -2.66
CA GLU A 40 -1.08 11.95 -3.24
C GLU A 40 -1.29 10.43 -3.36
N ASP A 41 -1.83 9.80 -2.32
CA ASP A 41 -2.14 8.37 -2.32
C ASP A 41 -3.19 8.04 -3.39
N GLU A 42 -4.19 8.89 -3.55
CA GLU A 42 -5.20 8.75 -4.61
C GLU A 42 -4.59 8.89 -6.00
N ALA A 43 -3.68 9.84 -6.20
CA ALA A 43 -3.02 10.04 -7.49
C ALA A 43 -2.16 8.83 -7.88
N VAL A 44 -1.36 8.32 -6.96
CA VAL A 44 -0.53 7.12 -7.17
C VAL A 44 -1.41 5.90 -7.43
N SER A 45 -2.47 5.72 -6.65
CA SER A 45 -3.42 4.62 -6.83
C SER A 45 -4.08 4.66 -8.21
N LYS A 46 -4.49 5.83 -8.69
CA LYS A 46 -5.06 5.99 -10.03
C LYS A 46 -4.08 5.58 -11.13
N MET A 47 -2.82 5.96 -11.01
CA MET A 47 -1.77 5.58 -11.96
C MET A 47 -1.58 4.06 -11.98
N ILE A 48 -1.50 3.43 -10.82
CA ILE A 48 -1.36 1.98 -10.69
C ILE A 48 -2.57 1.26 -11.30
N ILE A 49 -3.78 1.70 -10.98
CA ILE A 49 -5.00 1.11 -11.50
C ILE A 49 -5.06 1.21 -13.01
N HIS A 50 -4.77 2.37 -13.57
CA HIS A 50 -4.76 2.55 -15.03
C HIS A 50 -3.78 1.58 -15.70
N ALA A 51 -2.56 1.46 -15.18
CA ALA A 51 -1.56 0.52 -15.69
C ALA A 51 -2.02 -0.94 -15.61
N LEU A 52 -2.64 -1.34 -14.49
CA LEU A 52 -3.17 -2.69 -14.29
C LEU A 52 -4.32 -2.99 -15.25
N TYR A 53 -5.25 -2.06 -15.44
CA TYR A 53 -6.43 -2.28 -16.27
C TYR A 53 -6.13 -2.26 -17.76
N GLU A 54 -5.09 -1.57 -18.20
CA GLU A 54 -4.58 -1.70 -19.56
C GLU A 54 -4.11 -3.12 -19.90
N GLN A 55 -3.65 -3.87 -18.88
CA GLN A 55 -3.12 -5.22 -19.03
C GLN A 55 -3.93 -6.26 -18.21
N ARG A 56 -5.20 -5.95 -17.92
CA ARG A 56 -6.01 -6.75 -16.99
C ARG A 56 -6.10 -8.22 -17.38
N ASP A 57 -6.38 -8.52 -18.65
CA ASP A 57 -6.52 -9.91 -19.10
C ASP A 57 -5.23 -10.71 -18.91
N SER A 58 -4.10 -10.08 -19.20
CA SER A 58 -2.78 -10.68 -18.99
C SER A 58 -2.48 -10.87 -17.50
N ALA A 59 -2.83 -9.90 -16.67
CA ALA A 59 -2.67 -9.99 -15.22
C ALA A 59 -3.53 -11.10 -14.63
N LEU A 60 -4.80 -11.20 -15.05
CA LEU A 60 -5.71 -12.27 -14.62
C LEU A 60 -5.19 -13.66 -15.01
N LEU A 61 -4.70 -13.79 -16.23
CA LEU A 61 -4.17 -15.06 -16.72
C LEU A 61 -3.00 -15.54 -15.85
N LEU A 62 -2.13 -14.63 -15.46
CA LEU A 62 -0.99 -14.94 -14.59
C LEU A 62 -1.42 -15.26 -13.16
N LEU A 63 -2.34 -14.49 -12.58
CA LEU A 63 -2.84 -14.71 -11.23
C LEU A 63 -3.61 -16.05 -11.10
N THR A 64 -4.26 -16.51 -12.16
CA THR A 64 -5.07 -17.73 -12.13
C THR A 64 -4.31 -19.00 -12.52
N ARG A 65 -3.21 -18.89 -13.27
CA ARG A 65 -2.51 -20.06 -13.85
C ARG A 65 -1.13 -20.34 -13.27
N SER A 66 -0.62 -19.49 -12.41
CA SER A 66 0.79 -19.54 -12.06
C SER A 66 1.08 -19.83 -10.59
N GLN A 67 0.39 -20.82 -10.02
CA GLN A 67 0.85 -21.39 -8.74
C GLN A 67 2.25 -21.97 -8.93
N GLY A 68 3.24 -21.41 -8.26
CA GLY A 68 4.61 -21.87 -8.32
C GLY A 68 5.48 -21.24 -9.42
N SER A 69 5.06 -20.16 -10.04
CA SER A 69 5.78 -19.51 -11.12
C SER A 69 6.47 -18.20 -10.71
N SER A 70 7.15 -17.56 -11.68
CA SER A 70 7.79 -16.25 -11.54
C SER A 70 6.89 -15.14 -11.04
N LEU A 71 5.55 -15.26 -11.13
CA LEU A 71 4.61 -14.27 -10.63
C LEU A 71 4.47 -14.32 -9.11
N GLU A 72 4.45 -15.52 -8.52
CA GLU A 72 4.42 -15.69 -7.06
C GLU A 72 5.63 -14.98 -6.44
N GLY A 73 6.81 -15.15 -7.05
CA GLY A 73 8.01 -14.41 -6.67
C GLY A 73 7.89 -12.90 -6.83
N ALA A 74 7.20 -12.43 -7.88
CA ALA A 74 6.98 -10.99 -8.08
C ALA A 74 6.03 -10.40 -7.04
N VAL A 75 4.97 -11.11 -6.67
CA VAL A 75 4.05 -10.69 -5.60
C VAL A 75 4.76 -10.67 -4.26
N ASP A 76 5.54 -11.69 -3.94
CA ASP A 76 6.36 -11.74 -2.72
C ASP A 76 7.34 -10.57 -2.65
N GLU A 77 7.94 -10.19 -3.76
CA GLU A 77 8.84 -9.03 -3.84
C GLU A 77 8.10 -7.71 -3.59
N LEU A 78 6.88 -7.55 -4.14
CA LEU A 78 6.05 -6.38 -3.85
C LEU A 78 5.70 -6.31 -2.36
N ILE A 79 5.32 -7.42 -1.75
CA ILE A 79 5.02 -7.50 -0.31
C ILE A 79 6.27 -7.12 0.50
N ARG A 80 7.44 -7.59 0.09
CA ARG A 80 8.70 -7.25 0.76
C ARG A 80 8.97 -5.74 0.71
N VAL A 81 8.83 -5.11 -0.45
CA VAL A 81 9.04 -3.66 -0.63
C VAL A 81 8.05 -2.87 0.23
N VAL A 82 6.78 -3.26 0.22
CA VAL A 82 5.72 -2.61 1.02
C VAL A 82 5.99 -2.80 2.52
N THR A 83 6.45 -3.99 2.93
CA THR A 83 6.77 -4.27 4.34
C THR A 83 7.89 -3.38 4.86
N ILE A 84 8.95 -3.21 4.08
CA ILE A 84 10.07 -2.33 4.43
C ILE A 84 9.56 -0.88 4.59
N HIS A 85 8.71 -0.44 3.68
CA HIS A 85 8.13 0.90 3.72
C HIS A 85 7.24 1.11 4.94
N TYR A 86 6.30 0.21 5.22
CA TYR A 86 5.43 0.30 6.40
C TYR A 86 6.21 0.20 7.70
N ARG A 87 7.27 -0.63 7.75
CA ARG A 87 8.15 -0.67 8.93
C ARG A 87 8.77 0.69 9.19
N MET A 88 9.28 1.34 8.16
CA MET A 88 9.89 2.67 8.28
C MET A 88 8.86 3.72 8.74
N LEU A 89 7.68 3.74 8.13
CA LEU A 89 6.61 4.68 8.52
C LEU A 89 6.11 4.44 9.93
N ALA A 90 5.92 3.18 10.32
CA ALA A 90 5.47 2.81 11.66
C ALA A 90 6.50 3.22 12.72
N ASP A 91 7.78 2.98 12.47
CA ASP A 91 8.85 3.34 13.40
C ASP A 91 8.97 4.86 13.55
N ALA A 92 8.89 5.61 12.44
CA ALA A 92 8.89 7.06 12.49
C ALA A 92 7.70 7.61 13.29
N MET A 93 6.52 7.02 13.12
CA MET A 93 5.32 7.42 13.84
C MET A 93 5.42 7.12 15.34
N THR A 94 5.80 5.90 15.70
CA THR A 94 5.93 5.51 17.11
C THR A 94 7.03 6.29 17.82
N GLU A 95 8.13 6.58 17.16
CA GLU A 95 9.20 7.42 17.70
C GLU A 95 8.69 8.85 18.01
N LYS A 96 8.01 9.48 17.06
CA LYS A 96 7.46 10.83 17.25
C LYS A 96 6.40 10.90 18.35
N LEU A 97 5.65 9.82 18.54
CA LEU A 97 4.61 9.73 19.58
C LEU A 97 5.12 9.19 20.93
N GLY A 98 6.39 8.82 21.01
CA GLY A 98 6.97 8.24 22.23
C GLY A 98 6.36 6.89 22.60
N MET A 99 5.98 6.09 21.59
CA MET A 99 5.36 4.78 21.76
C MET A 99 6.35 3.65 21.51
N GLU A 100 6.05 2.46 22.04
CA GLU A 100 6.76 1.26 21.65
C GLU A 100 6.53 0.95 20.16
N PRO A 101 7.52 0.39 19.45
CA PRO A 101 7.35 -0.01 18.06
C PRO A 101 6.18 -0.99 17.88
N LEU A 102 5.52 -0.91 16.73
CA LEU A 102 4.50 -1.89 16.37
C LEU A 102 5.11 -3.28 16.17
N GLU A 103 4.34 -4.32 16.49
CA GLU A 103 4.78 -5.70 16.28
C GLU A 103 5.16 -5.96 14.82
N GLU A 104 6.24 -6.71 14.60
CA GLU A 104 6.68 -7.09 13.27
C GLU A 104 5.61 -7.86 12.51
N SER A 105 4.92 -8.77 13.18
CA SER A 105 3.82 -9.55 12.59
C SER A 105 2.66 -8.66 12.14
N PHE A 106 2.37 -7.59 12.87
CA PHE A 106 1.31 -6.64 12.49
C PHE A 106 1.71 -5.85 11.24
N VAL A 107 2.93 -5.33 11.18
CA VAL A 107 3.44 -4.60 10.01
C VAL A 107 3.44 -5.50 8.76
N HIS A 108 3.83 -6.76 8.92
CA HIS A 108 3.79 -7.72 7.82
C HIS A 108 2.36 -7.99 7.35
N TRP A 109 1.42 -8.13 8.28
CA TRP A 109 0.00 -8.33 7.96
C TRP A 109 -0.60 -7.17 7.17
N ILE A 110 -0.37 -5.92 7.59
CA ILE A 110 -0.90 -4.76 6.84
C ILE A 110 -0.27 -4.64 5.45
N SER A 111 0.97 -5.09 5.28
CA SER A 111 1.63 -5.13 3.97
C SER A 111 0.97 -6.14 3.04
N HIS A 112 0.64 -7.32 3.53
CA HIS A 112 -0.17 -8.31 2.80
C HIS A 112 -1.55 -7.75 2.45
N MET A 113 -2.22 -7.12 3.40
CA MET A 113 -3.55 -6.53 3.19
C MET A 113 -3.51 -5.46 2.09
N GLN A 114 -2.46 -4.65 2.04
CA GLN A 114 -2.29 -3.64 1.00
C GLN A 114 -2.20 -4.26 -0.39
N ILE A 115 -1.39 -5.28 -0.56
CA ILE A 115 -1.25 -5.97 -1.84
C ILE A 115 -2.52 -6.75 -2.20
N ASP A 116 -3.13 -7.43 -1.23
CA ASP A 116 -4.38 -8.17 -1.42
C ASP A 116 -5.53 -7.26 -1.85
N THR A 117 -5.54 -6.01 -1.42
CA THR A 117 -6.52 -5.01 -1.86
C THR A 117 -6.50 -4.84 -3.38
N PHE A 118 -5.31 -4.79 -3.98
CA PHE A 118 -5.17 -4.69 -5.44
C PHE A 118 -5.43 -6.01 -6.15
N ILE A 119 -5.01 -7.14 -5.59
CA ILE A 119 -5.29 -8.47 -6.15
C ILE A 119 -6.79 -8.75 -6.17
N TYR A 120 -7.48 -8.47 -5.07
CA TYR A 120 -8.94 -8.59 -5.01
C TYR A 120 -9.62 -7.74 -6.09
N MET A 121 -9.20 -6.51 -6.24
CA MET A 121 -9.72 -5.58 -7.23
C MET A 121 -9.60 -6.16 -8.66
N ILE A 122 -8.39 -6.54 -9.06
CA ILE A 122 -8.14 -7.01 -10.43
C ILE A 122 -8.87 -8.32 -10.73
N THR A 123 -9.07 -9.16 -9.73
CA THR A 123 -9.74 -10.46 -9.89
C THR A 123 -11.28 -10.37 -9.83
N HIS A 124 -11.86 -9.37 -9.19
CA HIS A 124 -13.30 -9.27 -8.95
C HIS A 124 -13.98 -8.10 -9.68
N ILE A 125 -13.24 -7.08 -10.07
CA ILE A 125 -13.79 -5.86 -10.67
C ILE A 125 -13.28 -5.75 -12.10
N GLU A 126 -14.22 -5.81 -13.06
CA GLU A 126 -13.89 -5.79 -14.49
C GLU A 126 -13.64 -4.37 -15.00
N LYS A 127 -14.44 -3.41 -14.52
CA LYS A 127 -14.44 -2.03 -15.04
C LYS A 127 -13.48 -1.15 -14.25
N GLU A 128 -12.60 -0.45 -14.96
CA GLU A 128 -11.66 0.49 -14.37
C GLU A 128 -12.34 1.57 -13.52
N GLU A 129 -13.47 2.11 -13.98
CA GLU A 129 -14.24 3.14 -13.26
C GLU A 129 -14.72 2.64 -11.90
N GLU A 130 -15.20 1.40 -11.82
CA GLU A 130 -15.60 0.78 -10.57
C GLU A 130 -14.39 0.53 -9.68
N ALA A 131 -13.28 0.10 -10.26
CA ALA A 131 -12.02 -0.11 -9.53
C ALA A 131 -11.51 1.18 -8.90
N LEU A 132 -11.61 2.30 -9.59
CA LEU A 132 -11.24 3.62 -9.05
C LEU A 132 -12.09 3.99 -7.84
N ARG A 133 -13.40 3.77 -7.88
CA ARG A 133 -14.29 4.01 -6.73
C ARG A 133 -13.97 3.07 -5.55
N TYR A 134 -13.75 1.80 -5.86
CA TYR A 134 -13.36 0.80 -4.86
C TYR A 134 -12.07 1.21 -4.14
N ILE A 135 -11.03 1.58 -4.89
CA ILE A 135 -9.74 1.93 -4.31
C ILE A 135 -9.82 3.23 -3.49
N GLN A 136 -10.64 4.18 -3.92
CA GLN A 136 -10.91 5.39 -3.15
C GLN A 136 -11.51 5.05 -1.77
N GLN A 137 -12.51 4.19 -1.73
CA GLN A 137 -13.12 3.74 -0.48
C GLN A 137 -12.13 2.96 0.39
N ALA A 138 -11.36 2.05 -0.22
CA ALA A 138 -10.35 1.27 0.49
C ALA A 138 -9.25 2.16 1.08
N THR A 139 -8.79 3.15 0.33
CA THR A 139 -7.78 4.12 0.77
C THR A 139 -8.28 4.92 1.98
N HIS A 140 -9.51 5.44 1.92
CA HIS A 140 -10.11 6.15 3.05
C HIS A 140 -10.20 5.27 4.30
N TYR A 141 -10.63 4.02 4.12
CA TYR A 141 -10.69 3.06 5.23
C TYR A 141 -9.31 2.79 5.84
N MET A 142 -8.32 2.48 5.00
CA MET A 142 -6.98 2.12 5.45
C MET A 142 -6.26 3.29 6.12
N VAL A 143 -6.33 4.49 5.55
CA VAL A 143 -5.67 5.68 6.10
C VAL A 143 -6.32 6.10 7.42
N ASN A 144 -7.64 6.11 7.50
CA ASN A 144 -8.34 6.41 8.76
C ASN A 144 -8.08 5.34 9.82
N GLY A 145 -8.00 4.09 9.44
CA GLY A 145 -7.61 2.99 10.33
C GLY A 145 -6.20 3.16 10.88
N TRP A 146 -5.26 3.53 10.03
CA TRP A 146 -3.87 3.79 10.40
C TRP A 146 -3.77 4.90 11.45
N TYR A 147 -4.29 6.08 11.17
CA TYR A 147 -4.25 7.20 12.10
C TYR A 147 -5.11 6.94 13.35
N GLY A 148 -6.27 6.32 13.20
CA GLY A 148 -7.13 5.95 14.32
C GLY A 148 -6.47 4.96 15.27
N MET A 149 -5.69 4.03 14.73
CA MET A 149 -4.90 3.10 15.53
C MET A 149 -3.88 3.84 16.41
N PHE A 150 -3.13 4.76 15.85
CA PHE A 150 -2.13 5.53 16.63
C PHE A 150 -2.79 6.39 17.69
N ARG A 151 -3.94 7.04 17.39
CA ARG A 151 -4.72 7.78 18.40
C ARG A 151 -5.15 6.86 19.55
N SER A 152 -5.69 5.71 19.22
CA SER A 152 -6.19 4.73 20.20
C SER A 152 -5.06 4.19 21.07
N LEU A 153 -3.97 3.72 20.47
CA LEU A 153 -2.81 3.20 21.20
C LEU A 153 -2.14 4.29 22.06
N GLY A 154 -2.08 5.53 21.57
CA GLY A 154 -1.56 6.65 22.32
C GLY A 154 -2.39 6.97 23.57
N ASN A 155 -3.72 6.87 23.50
CA ASN A 155 -4.63 7.09 24.63
C ASN A 155 -4.57 5.97 25.66
N ASP A 156 -4.33 4.73 25.25
CA ASP A 156 -4.22 3.58 26.15
C ASP A 156 -3.00 3.64 27.08
N ARG A 157 -2.08 4.58 26.84
CA ARG A 157 -0.87 4.79 27.65
C ARG A 157 -1.09 5.70 28.86
N THR A 158 -2.19 6.38 28.94
CA THR A 158 -2.59 7.20 30.07
C THR A 158 -3.50 6.44 31.01
#